data_72c4ecd6f18c53b7bc3adb013ea368f8
#
_entry.id   72c4ecd6f18c53b7bc3adb013ea368f8
#
_cell.length_a   1.000
_cell.length_b   1.000
_cell.length_c   1.000
_cell.angle_alpha   90.00
_cell.angle_beta   90.00
_cell.angle_gamma   90.00
#
_symmetry.space_group_name_H-M   'P 1'
#
loop_
_entity.id
_entity.type
_entity.pdbx_description
1 polymer ?
#
loop_
_entity_poly.entity_id
_entity_poly.type
_entity_poly.pdbx_seq_one_letter_code
_entity_poly.pdbx_strand_id
1 'polypeptide(L)'
;MTLCSSLWLNAQNFIHPGMLHTQADLDRTKAKVEAGEEPWASAYRKLLTSPHVSLDWKAAPVEKIVRGGRTIWEPDPDNYQLAYRDAATAYQCALVWHISGDKAYADKSVQILNAWAKTCKKVSGDTNACLAYGLYGYQFANAAELMRDYPGWDATDFGRFKEWMLKVWYHGVIGFLQGRNGTQDDHYWSNWGLCNVLCAMSIGILCDDVFIYNQATEYYKYMEDHRYGESLHHLVWKLHPDERGPFGYFGQMQESNRDQGHAAMALALAADLCGTGRNQGDDFYALKDDRIVCGFEYVNAYNSGVDDLPNSPYTNCDGTFMRMGDGGRGTNRPAQARIVNYYENIRGIEVPYSRKMLEMNENGIDAGGGFGGGNSGGYDHLGFSTLMCTLDPLEDKTKVPTVLSGKIAYEGREIDRPDVNCIPKGATVTLTALLPDGETDTGKWAWDDDPACTFSTRDIVLDTSRTFRVHYTNEKGVSNTQLFALHVEGEGWTGNFTPYYKMNGTTGTDTLIYVKKYDELTFGMEYIDTLSLIHISEPT
;
A
#
# COMPACT_ATOMS: atom_id res chain seq x y z
N MET A 1 30.11 35.86 -19.39
CA MET A 1 29.51 35.46 -18.10
C MET A 1 28.42 34.47 -18.38
N THR A 2 28.75 33.19 -18.31
CA THR A 2 27.82 32.09 -18.53
C THR A 2 27.18 31.75 -17.19
N LEU A 3 25.89 32.07 -17.03
CA LEU A 3 25.11 31.69 -15.86
C LEU A 3 24.94 30.17 -15.91
N CYS A 4 25.68 29.47 -15.06
CA CYS A 4 25.47 28.09 -14.75
C CYS A 4 24.21 28.02 -13.85
N SER A 5 23.06 27.77 -14.44
CA SER A 5 21.87 27.41 -13.68
C SER A 5 22.11 26.01 -13.12
N SER A 6 22.48 25.92 -11.84
CA SER A 6 22.44 24.69 -11.08
C SER A 6 20.98 24.24 -10.99
N LEU A 7 20.59 23.33 -11.86
CA LEU A 7 19.42 22.49 -11.66
C LEU A 7 19.69 21.67 -10.39
N TRP A 8 19.08 22.09 -9.29
CA TRP A 8 18.89 21.21 -8.17
C TRP A 8 17.91 20.13 -8.64
N LEU A 9 18.43 19.03 -9.15
CA LEU A 9 17.69 17.77 -9.18
C LEU A 9 17.41 17.45 -7.71
N ASN A 10 16.18 17.70 -7.26
CA ASN A 10 15.71 17.09 -6.03
C ASN A 10 15.87 15.58 -6.25
N ALA A 11 16.78 14.95 -5.51
CA ALA A 11 16.93 13.51 -5.55
C ALA A 11 15.56 12.91 -5.18
N GLN A 12 14.99 12.11 -6.07
CA GLN A 12 13.75 11.39 -5.79
C GLN A 12 14.00 10.40 -4.66
N ASN A 13 13.13 10.38 -3.66
CA ASN A 13 13.23 9.46 -2.54
C ASN A 13 12.78 8.05 -2.93
N PHE A 14 11.79 7.97 -3.81
CA PHE A 14 11.18 6.71 -4.21
C PHE A 14 11.43 6.36 -5.66
N ILE A 15 11.25 5.09 -6.01
CA ILE A 15 11.28 4.59 -7.38
C ILE A 15 9.96 4.97 -8.06
N HIS A 16 10.03 5.52 -9.27
CA HIS A 16 8.86 5.92 -10.04
C HIS A 16 8.91 5.42 -11.51
N PRO A 17 7.79 4.86 -12.04
CA PRO A 17 6.69 4.35 -11.25
C PRO A 17 7.18 3.22 -10.33
N GLY A 18 6.58 3.09 -9.17
CA GLY A 18 7.08 2.16 -8.15
C GLY A 18 6.07 1.79 -7.07
N MET A 19 4.76 1.86 -7.38
CA MET A 19 3.70 1.35 -6.51
C MET A 19 3.32 -0.08 -6.89
N LEU A 20 2.13 -0.32 -7.43
CA LEU A 20 1.74 -1.66 -7.89
C LEU A 20 2.61 -2.16 -9.05
N HIS A 21 3.19 -1.27 -9.85
CA HIS A 21 4.01 -1.58 -11.02
C HIS A 21 5.25 -0.70 -11.07
N THR A 22 6.35 -1.29 -11.52
CA THR A 22 7.60 -0.60 -11.85
C THR A 22 7.69 -0.36 -13.35
N GLN A 23 8.64 0.47 -13.80
CA GLN A 23 8.92 0.63 -15.22
C GLN A 23 9.32 -0.72 -15.86
N ALA A 24 10.08 -1.54 -15.14
CA ALA A 24 10.45 -2.88 -15.61
C ALA A 24 9.24 -3.80 -15.84
N ASP A 25 8.21 -3.70 -14.99
CA ASP A 25 6.97 -4.45 -15.18
C ASP A 25 6.21 -3.99 -16.42
N LEU A 26 6.14 -2.67 -16.64
CA LEU A 26 5.49 -2.08 -17.80
C LEU A 26 6.20 -2.48 -19.10
N ASP A 27 7.52 -2.39 -19.14
CA ASP A 27 8.35 -2.73 -20.29
C ASP A 27 8.25 -4.23 -20.62
N ARG A 28 8.35 -5.10 -19.61
CA ARG A 28 8.14 -6.54 -19.75
C ARG A 28 6.77 -6.85 -20.32
N THR A 29 5.73 -6.31 -19.71
CA THR A 29 4.34 -6.56 -20.15
C THR A 29 4.13 -6.12 -21.59
N LYS A 30 4.62 -4.95 -21.97
CA LYS A 30 4.55 -4.47 -23.35
C LYS A 30 5.24 -5.44 -24.30
N ALA A 31 6.49 -5.81 -24.01
CA ALA A 31 7.26 -6.72 -24.86
C ALA A 31 6.57 -8.09 -25.04
N LYS A 32 6.05 -8.66 -23.94
CA LYS A 32 5.35 -9.95 -23.95
C LYS A 32 4.03 -9.88 -24.74
N VAL A 33 3.26 -8.79 -24.59
CA VAL A 33 2.03 -8.57 -25.36
C VAL A 33 2.33 -8.39 -26.85
N GLU A 34 3.36 -7.60 -27.22
CA GLU A 34 3.80 -7.39 -28.60
C GLU A 34 4.28 -8.71 -29.24
N ALA A 35 4.94 -9.57 -28.48
CA ALA A 35 5.36 -10.90 -28.92
C ALA A 35 4.21 -11.92 -29.02
N GLY A 36 3.03 -11.58 -28.49
CA GLY A 36 1.89 -12.49 -28.45
C GLY A 36 2.04 -13.64 -27.45
N GLU A 37 2.90 -13.49 -26.45
CA GLU A 37 3.17 -14.52 -25.45
C GLU A 37 2.01 -14.62 -24.42
N GLU A 38 1.71 -15.85 -24.04
CA GLU A 38 0.70 -16.13 -23.01
C GLU A 38 1.35 -16.24 -21.62
N PRO A 39 0.67 -15.84 -20.55
CA PRO A 39 -0.73 -15.37 -20.49
C PRO A 39 -0.93 -13.86 -20.77
N TRP A 40 0.14 -13.09 -21.00
CA TRP A 40 0.09 -11.63 -21.18
C TRP A 40 -0.82 -11.20 -22.33
N ALA A 41 -0.75 -11.87 -23.48
CA ALA A 41 -1.58 -11.52 -24.64
C ALA A 41 -3.07 -11.71 -24.35
N SER A 42 -3.46 -12.83 -23.71
CA SER A 42 -4.85 -13.07 -23.31
C SER A 42 -5.32 -12.11 -22.22
N ALA A 43 -4.46 -11.80 -21.23
CA ALA A 43 -4.79 -10.87 -20.17
C ALA A 43 -4.96 -9.43 -20.71
N TYR A 44 -4.16 -9.02 -21.69
CA TYR A 44 -4.33 -7.74 -22.37
C TYR A 44 -5.62 -7.70 -23.20
N ARG A 45 -5.94 -8.76 -23.95
CA ARG A 45 -7.24 -8.86 -24.63
C ARG A 45 -8.40 -8.74 -23.64
N LYS A 46 -8.28 -9.35 -22.43
CA LYS A 46 -9.30 -9.21 -21.37
C LYS A 46 -9.43 -7.76 -20.92
N LEU A 47 -8.32 -7.05 -20.69
CA LEU A 47 -8.33 -5.62 -20.34
C LEU A 47 -9.09 -4.80 -21.39
N LEU A 48 -8.84 -5.05 -22.69
CA LEU A 48 -9.49 -4.33 -23.79
C LEU A 48 -11.00 -4.57 -23.88
N THR A 49 -11.54 -5.62 -23.25
CA THR A 49 -13.01 -5.84 -23.16
C THR A 49 -13.66 -5.04 -22.04
N SER A 50 -12.90 -4.37 -21.19
CA SER A 50 -13.42 -3.60 -20.08
C SER A 50 -14.16 -2.35 -20.56
N PRO A 51 -15.33 -2.02 -19.98
CA PRO A 51 -15.99 -0.75 -20.29
C PRO A 51 -15.16 0.47 -19.84
N HIS A 52 -14.18 0.25 -18.97
CA HIS A 52 -13.30 1.28 -18.44
C HIS A 52 -12.15 1.67 -19.38
N VAL A 53 -11.95 0.99 -20.48
CA VAL A 53 -11.00 1.42 -21.52
C VAL A 53 -11.69 2.21 -22.65
N SER A 54 -12.92 2.65 -22.43
CA SER A 54 -13.65 3.48 -23.40
C SER A 54 -13.18 4.92 -23.39
N LEU A 55 -12.76 5.43 -24.54
CA LEU A 55 -12.41 6.86 -24.72
C LEU A 55 -13.63 7.77 -24.60
N ASP A 56 -14.84 7.24 -24.73
CA ASP A 56 -16.10 7.97 -24.53
C ASP A 56 -16.51 8.09 -23.05
N TRP A 57 -15.76 7.47 -22.14
CA TRP A 57 -16.05 7.57 -20.71
C TRP A 57 -16.14 9.02 -20.25
N LYS A 58 -17.17 9.32 -19.47
CA LYS A 58 -17.37 10.65 -18.88
C LYS A 58 -17.10 10.58 -17.39
N ALA A 59 -16.07 11.25 -16.95
CA ALA A 59 -15.79 11.39 -15.52
C ALA A 59 -16.98 12.04 -14.80
N ALA A 60 -17.26 11.56 -13.60
CA ALA A 60 -18.38 12.03 -12.78
C ALA A 60 -17.89 12.49 -11.38
N PRO A 61 -16.95 13.46 -11.32
CA PRO A 61 -16.43 13.92 -10.03
C PRO A 61 -17.51 14.66 -9.25
N VAL A 62 -17.49 14.49 -7.95
CA VAL A 62 -18.39 15.15 -7.00
C VAL A 62 -17.59 15.95 -5.98
N GLU A 63 -18.16 17.02 -5.45
CA GLU A 63 -17.51 17.84 -4.43
C GLU A 63 -17.34 17.06 -3.10
N LYS A 64 -18.31 16.17 -2.79
CA LYS A 64 -18.32 15.33 -1.61
C LYS A 64 -18.60 13.88 -1.99
N ILE A 65 -17.63 12.98 -1.72
CA ILE A 65 -17.86 11.53 -1.79
C ILE A 65 -18.58 11.11 -0.51
N VAL A 66 -19.66 10.33 -0.64
CA VAL A 66 -20.41 9.80 0.50
C VAL A 66 -20.41 8.27 0.46
N ARG A 67 -19.98 7.65 1.58
CA ARG A 67 -20.12 6.21 1.84
C ARG A 67 -20.61 6.01 3.28
N GLY A 68 -21.75 5.35 3.45
CA GLY A 68 -22.46 5.30 4.73
C GLY A 68 -23.31 6.56 4.96
N GLY A 69 -24.01 6.99 3.91
CA GLY A 69 -24.92 8.13 3.97
C GLY A 69 -26.33 7.79 4.49
N ARG A 70 -27.23 8.77 4.44
CA ARG A 70 -28.59 8.71 4.99
C ARG A 70 -28.63 8.46 6.49
N THR A 71 -27.67 9.02 7.20
CA THR A 71 -27.58 9.00 8.66
C THR A 71 -27.82 10.40 9.22
N ILE A 72 -27.93 10.51 10.54
CA ILE A 72 -28.03 11.82 11.22
C ILE A 72 -26.73 12.66 11.06
N TRP A 73 -25.60 11.99 10.81
CA TRP A 73 -24.29 12.60 10.64
C TRP A 73 -23.97 12.97 9.18
N GLU A 74 -24.53 12.19 8.26
CA GLU A 74 -24.41 12.43 6.82
C GLU A 74 -25.76 12.17 6.14
N PRO A 75 -26.55 13.22 5.89
CA PRO A 75 -27.90 13.08 5.34
C PRO A 75 -27.92 12.73 3.84
N ASP A 76 -26.83 13.03 3.12
CA ASP A 76 -26.77 12.77 1.68
C ASP A 76 -26.68 11.26 1.39
N PRO A 77 -27.21 10.80 0.25
CA PRO A 77 -27.12 9.41 -0.13
C PRO A 77 -25.72 9.03 -0.59
N ASP A 78 -25.40 7.73 -0.54
CA ASP A 78 -24.18 7.17 -1.08
C ASP A 78 -23.97 7.52 -2.56
N ASN A 79 -22.76 7.95 -2.90
CA ASN A 79 -22.34 8.23 -4.26
C ASN A 79 -20.88 7.76 -4.55
N TYR A 80 -20.26 7.04 -3.62
CA TYR A 80 -18.87 6.59 -3.69
C TYR A 80 -18.55 5.75 -4.92
N GLN A 81 -19.56 5.12 -5.54
CA GLN A 81 -19.40 4.37 -6.78
C GLN A 81 -18.90 5.22 -7.96
N LEU A 82 -19.10 6.52 -7.92
CA LEU A 82 -18.57 7.43 -8.93
C LEU A 82 -17.04 7.48 -8.86
N ALA A 83 -16.50 7.53 -7.63
CA ALA A 83 -15.05 7.58 -7.40
C ALA A 83 -14.35 6.30 -7.85
N TYR A 84 -14.80 5.11 -7.43
CA TYR A 84 -14.10 3.89 -7.77
C TYR A 84 -14.19 3.54 -9.27
N ARG A 85 -15.30 3.90 -9.95
CA ARG A 85 -15.42 3.69 -11.41
C ARG A 85 -14.46 4.58 -12.17
N ASP A 86 -14.37 5.84 -11.79
CA ASP A 86 -13.45 6.79 -12.42
C ASP A 86 -11.98 6.44 -12.13
N ALA A 87 -11.65 6.02 -10.90
CA ALA A 87 -10.31 5.54 -10.57
C ALA A 87 -9.93 4.30 -11.39
N ALA A 88 -10.84 3.31 -11.53
CA ALA A 88 -10.64 2.15 -12.38
C ALA A 88 -10.44 2.54 -13.86
N THR A 89 -11.20 3.52 -14.35
CA THR A 89 -11.05 4.00 -15.73
C THR A 89 -9.70 4.70 -15.94
N ALA A 90 -9.30 5.58 -15.03
CA ALA A 90 -8.02 6.26 -15.12
C ALA A 90 -6.86 5.25 -15.13
N TYR A 91 -6.89 4.25 -14.23
CA TYR A 91 -5.86 3.22 -14.14
C TYR A 91 -5.82 2.33 -15.38
N GLN A 92 -6.96 1.82 -15.85
CA GLN A 92 -7.01 0.93 -17.01
C GLN A 92 -6.60 1.64 -18.29
N CYS A 93 -7.00 2.89 -18.48
CA CYS A 93 -6.51 3.72 -19.58
C CYS A 93 -4.98 3.94 -19.50
N ALA A 94 -4.44 4.19 -18.30
CA ALA A 94 -2.99 4.29 -18.13
C ALA A 94 -2.26 3.01 -18.53
N LEU A 95 -2.76 1.82 -18.14
CA LEU A 95 -2.19 0.53 -18.57
C LEU A 95 -2.23 0.36 -20.09
N VAL A 96 -3.37 0.67 -20.72
CA VAL A 96 -3.49 0.57 -22.18
C VAL A 96 -2.50 1.51 -22.88
N TRP A 97 -2.33 2.74 -22.38
CA TRP A 97 -1.33 3.65 -22.93
C TRP A 97 0.10 3.09 -22.83
N HIS A 98 0.51 2.60 -21.66
CA HIS A 98 1.86 2.04 -21.48
C HIS A 98 2.14 0.88 -22.43
N ILE A 99 1.14 0.03 -22.70
CA ILE A 99 1.29 -1.14 -23.57
C ILE A 99 1.20 -0.76 -25.04
N SER A 100 0.19 0.03 -25.43
CA SER A 100 -0.06 0.36 -26.84
C SER A 100 0.69 1.58 -27.36
N GLY A 101 1.08 2.51 -26.47
CA GLY A 101 1.63 3.81 -26.83
C GLY A 101 0.58 4.83 -27.32
N ASP A 102 -0.72 4.49 -27.34
CA ASP A 102 -1.78 5.38 -27.81
C ASP A 102 -2.08 6.48 -26.78
N LYS A 103 -1.69 7.70 -27.12
CA LYS A 103 -1.82 8.89 -26.27
C LYS A 103 -3.26 9.24 -25.90
N ALA A 104 -4.25 8.81 -26.69
CA ALA A 104 -5.65 9.09 -26.37
C ALA A 104 -6.06 8.48 -25.03
N TYR A 105 -5.49 7.32 -24.66
CA TYR A 105 -5.71 6.70 -23.36
C TYR A 105 -5.00 7.43 -22.23
N ALA A 106 -3.78 7.93 -22.47
CA ALA A 106 -3.07 8.77 -21.51
C ALA A 106 -3.85 10.06 -21.22
N ASP A 107 -4.30 10.75 -22.28
CA ASP A 107 -5.10 11.97 -22.16
C ASP A 107 -6.41 11.71 -21.40
N LYS A 108 -7.05 10.54 -21.63
CA LYS A 108 -8.26 10.14 -20.90
C LYS A 108 -7.99 9.95 -19.42
N SER A 109 -6.92 9.26 -19.06
CA SER A 109 -6.51 9.06 -17.66
C SER A 109 -6.29 10.41 -16.97
N VAL A 110 -5.45 11.26 -17.54
CA VAL A 110 -5.14 12.61 -17.00
C VAL A 110 -6.39 13.48 -16.88
N GLN A 111 -7.29 13.43 -17.88
CA GLN A 111 -8.56 14.15 -17.83
C GLN A 111 -9.39 13.78 -16.58
N ILE A 112 -9.50 12.49 -16.29
CA ILE A 112 -10.26 11.99 -15.13
C ILE A 112 -9.59 12.44 -13.82
N LEU A 113 -8.27 12.23 -13.70
CA LEU A 113 -7.51 12.59 -12.51
C LEU A 113 -7.61 14.07 -12.19
N ASN A 114 -7.44 14.93 -13.21
CA ASN A 114 -7.58 16.38 -13.07
C ASN A 114 -9.01 16.81 -12.70
N ALA A 115 -10.04 16.14 -13.24
CA ALA A 115 -11.42 16.45 -12.93
C ALA A 115 -11.74 16.19 -11.45
N TRP A 116 -11.25 15.07 -10.90
CA TRP A 116 -11.41 14.74 -9.48
C TRP A 116 -10.63 15.68 -8.57
N ALA A 117 -9.35 15.91 -8.83
CA ALA A 117 -8.52 16.82 -8.03
C ALA A 117 -9.04 18.25 -8.00
N LYS A 118 -9.70 18.69 -9.08
CA LYS A 118 -10.31 20.03 -9.17
C LYS A 118 -11.64 20.12 -8.41
N THR A 119 -12.40 19.03 -8.36
CA THR A 119 -13.80 19.07 -7.91
C THR A 119 -13.98 18.55 -6.48
N CYS A 120 -13.35 17.41 -6.14
CA CYS A 120 -13.59 16.73 -4.89
C CYS A 120 -12.82 17.39 -3.73
N LYS A 121 -13.55 17.73 -2.67
CA LYS A 121 -13.01 18.43 -1.50
C LYS A 121 -13.05 17.61 -0.22
N LYS A 122 -13.88 16.56 -0.16
CA LYS A 122 -13.98 15.72 1.04
C LYS A 122 -14.62 14.37 0.77
N VAL A 123 -14.32 13.42 1.66
CA VAL A 123 -15.05 12.17 1.81
C VAL A 123 -15.86 12.26 3.11
N SER A 124 -17.06 11.73 3.14
CA SER A 124 -17.99 11.80 4.26
C SER A 124 -18.84 10.54 4.35
N GLY A 125 -19.50 10.35 5.48
CA GLY A 125 -20.38 9.20 5.73
C GLY A 125 -20.41 8.85 7.22
N ASP A 126 -20.87 7.64 7.51
CA ASP A 126 -20.64 7.01 8.80
C ASP A 126 -19.20 6.44 8.85
N THR A 127 -18.92 5.47 9.73
CA THR A 127 -17.60 4.84 9.81
C THR A 127 -17.13 4.25 8.48
N ASN A 128 -18.04 3.89 7.55
CA ASN A 128 -17.66 3.39 6.21
C ASN A 128 -16.94 4.43 5.34
N ALA A 129 -16.97 5.71 5.70
CA ALA A 129 -16.12 6.71 5.03
C ALA A 129 -14.63 6.33 5.09
N CYS A 130 -14.18 5.66 6.17
CA CYS A 130 -12.81 5.18 6.30
C CYS A 130 -12.42 4.13 5.25
N LEU A 131 -13.38 3.27 4.85
CA LEU A 131 -13.18 2.36 3.72
C LEU A 131 -13.10 3.10 2.39
N ALA A 132 -13.86 4.19 2.21
CA ALA A 132 -13.76 4.99 1.00
C ALA A 132 -12.39 5.66 0.90
N TYR A 133 -11.88 6.25 2.00
CA TYR A 133 -10.54 6.82 2.04
C TYR A 133 -9.47 5.79 1.63
N GLY A 134 -9.45 4.62 2.27
CA GLY A 134 -8.46 3.59 2.00
C GLY A 134 -8.58 3.05 0.59
N LEU A 135 -9.75 2.46 0.24
CA LEU A 135 -9.95 1.71 -1.00
C LEU A 135 -9.85 2.57 -2.26
N TYR A 136 -10.36 3.79 -2.25
CA TYR A 136 -10.37 4.59 -3.48
C TYR A 136 -9.16 5.51 -3.57
N GLY A 137 -8.63 5.94 -2.42
CA GLY A 137 -7.43 6.77 -2.39
C GLY A 137 -6.21 6.08 -2.99
N TYR A 138 -5.94 4.81 -2.62
CA TYR A 138 -4.80 4.09 -3.23
C TYR A 138 -4.99 3.87 -4.73
N GLN A 139 -6.22 3.69 -5.19
CA GLN A 139 -6.51 3.50 -6.61
C GLN A 139 -6.22 4.76 -7.42
N PHE A 140 -6.65 5.93 -6.94
CA PHE A 140 -6.31 7.21 -7.56
C PHE A 140 -4.81 7.48 -7.54
N ALA A 141 -4.12 7.18 -6.43
CA ALA A 141 -2.67 7.35 -6.33
C ALA A 141 -1.92 6.48 -7.35
N ASN A 142 -2.31 5.21 -7.50
CA ASN A 142 -1.69 4.29 -8.47
C ASN A 142 -1.96 4.70 -9.93
N ALA A 143 -3.17 5.17 -10.24
CA ALA A 143 -3.45 5.69 -11.57
C ALA A 143 -2.60 6.93 -11.90
N ALA A 144 -2.42 7.82 -10.93
CA ALA A 144 -1.59 9.02 -11.08
C ALA A 144 -0.10 8.69 -11.20
N GLU A 145 0.37 7.70 -10.47
CA GLU A 145 1.75 7.26 -10.54
C GLU A 145 2.13 6.76 -11.93
N LEU A 146 1.27 5.98 -12.57
CA LEU A 146 1.47 5.53 -13.95
C LEU A 146 1.52 6.70 -14.95
N MET A 147 0.89 7.82 -14.63
CA MET A 147 0.86 9.01 -15.49
C MET A 147 1.93 10.05 -15.17
N ARG A 148 2.74 9.85 -14.11
CA ARG A 148 3.70 10.82 -13.58
C ARG A 148 4.58 11.47 -14.67
N ASP A 149 5.14 10.64 -15.55
CA ASP A 149 6.07 11.08 -16.58
C ASP A 149 5.41 11.29 -17.96
N TYR A 150 4.08 11.28 -18.01
CA TYR A 150 3.37 11.57 -19.26
C TYR A 150 3.52 13.04 -19.63
N PRO A 151 4.17 13.39 -20.76
CA PRO A 151 4.44 14.78 -21.13
C PRO A 151 3.17 15.64 -21.35
N GLY A 152 2.01 15.00 -21.55
CA GLY A 152 0.72 15.66 -21.68
C GLY A 152 0.07 16.05 -20.34
N TRP A 153 0.64 15.65 -19.21
CA TRP A 153 0.16 16.09 -17.89
C TRP A 153 0.95 17.32 -17.43
N ASP A 154 0.29 18.48 -17.39
CA ASP A 154 0.92 19.71 -16.93
C ASP A 154 1.41 19.59 -15.49
N ALA A 155 2.63 20.05 -15.21
CA ALA A 155 3.27 19.94 -13.91
C ALA A 155 2.47 20.63 -12.79
N THR A 156 1.77 21.73 -13.09
CA THR A 156 0.90 22.43 -12.14
C THR A 156 -0.32 21.58 -11.79
N ASP A 157 -0.90 20.90 -12.79
CA ASP A 157 -2.04 20.02 -12.58
C ASP A 157 -1.64 18.78 -11.80
N PHE A 158 -0.48 18.19 -12.09
CA PHE A 158 0.07 17.08 -11.29
C PHE A 158 0.37 17.53 -9.84
N GLY A 159 0.94 18.71 -9.66
CA GLY A 159 1.13 19.31 -8.33
C GLY A 159 -0.18 19.47 -7.55
N ARG A 160 -1.24 19.96 -8.21
CA ARG A 160 -2.59 20.06 -7.62
C ARG A 160 -3.16 18.68 -7.27
N PHE A 161 -2.91 17.67 -8.09
CA PHE A 161 -3.34 16.30 -7.80
C PHE A 161 -2.66 15.75 -6.54
N LYS A 162 -1.34 15.93 -6.39
CA LYS A 162 -0.62 15.54 -5.17
C LYS A 162 -1.16 16.26 -3.94
N GLU A 163 -1.39 17.56 -4.04
CA GLU A 163 -1.98 18.34 -2.96
C GLU A 163 -3.38 17.86 -2.58
N TRP A 164 -4.21 17.48 -3.56
CA TRP A 164 -5.52 16.86 -3.32
C TRP A 164 -5.41 15.53 -2.59
N MET A 165 -4.44 14.67 -2.95
CA MET A 165 -4.18 13.42 -2.24
C MET A 165 -3.80 13.65 -0.78
N LEU A 166 -2.98 14.66 -0.51
CA LEU A 166 -2.57 15.02 0.85
C LEU A 166 -3.75 15.60 1.66
N LYS A 167 -4.46 16.58 1.11
CA LYS A 167 -5.49 17.35 1.83
C LYS A 167 -6.80 16.59 2.01
N VAL A 168 -7.19 15.77 1.06
CA VAL A 168 -8.49 15.07 1.08
C VAL A 168 -8.35 13.64 1.56
N TRP A 169 -7.37 12.89 1.04
CA TRP A 169 -7.28 11.45 1.30
C TRP A 169 -6.41 11.10 2.50
N TYR A 170 -5.17 11.59 2.54
CA TYR A 170 -4.24 11.25 3.61
C TYR A 170 -4.78 11.63 4.99
N HIS A 171 -5.40 12.79 5.11
CA HIS A 171 -5.98 13.25 6.36
C HIS A 171 -7.01 12.24 6.94
N GLY A 172 -7.93 11.75 6.11
CA GLY A 172 -8.92 10.76 6.55
C GLY A 172 -8.30 9.39 6.86
N VAL A 173 -7.33 8.98 6.05
CA VAL A 173 -6.59 7.72 6.23
C VAL A 173 -5.84 7.71 7.56
N ILE A 174 -5.03 8.74 7.82
CA ILE A 174 -4.24 8.78 9.06
C ILE A 174 -5.11 8.99 10.30
N GLY A 175 -6.17 9.77 10.17
CA GLY A 175 -7.17 9.94 11.23
C GLY A 175 -7.80 8.60 11.65
N PHE A 176 -8.11 7.72 10.68
CA PHE A 176 -8.58 6.37 10.99
C PHE A 176 -7.48 5.50 11.62
N LEU A 177 -6.29 5.45 11.03
CA LEU A 177 -5.20 4.61 11.53
C LEU A 177 -4.80 4.96 12.96
N GLN A 178 -4.81 6.24 13.32
CA GLN A 178 -4.47 6.71 14.67
C GLN A 178 -5.63 6.61 15.65
N GLY A 179 -6.82 7.00 15.21
CA GLY A 179 -7.96 7.18 16.11
C GLY A 179 -8.94 6.02 16.18
N ARG A 180 -8.94 5.10 15.18
CA ARG A 180 -9.88 3.96 15.10
C ARG A 180 -11.34 4.36 15.34
N ASN A 181 -11.72 5.58 14.94
CA ASN A 181 -13.04 6.17 15.28
C ASN A 181 -13.36 6.11 16.78
N GLY A 182 -12.36 6.21 17.66
CA GLY A 182 -12.51 6.16 19.11
C GLY A 182 -12.82 4.77 19.68
N THR A 183 -12.46 3.70 18.95
CA THR A 183 -12.73 2.31 19.36
C THR A 183 -11.46 1.58 19.82
N GLN A 184 -11.61 0.31 20.20
CA GLN A 184 -10.50 -0.55 20.62
C GLN A 184 -9.67 -1.01 19.40
N ASP A 185 -8.42 -1.43 19.63
CA ASP A 185 -7.47 -1.88 18.62
C ASP A 185 -8.02 -3.00 17.71
N ASP A 186 -8.76 -3.94 18.28
CA ASP A 186 -9.31 -5.10 17.59
C ASP A 186 -10.76 -4.93 17.10
N HIS A 187 -11.31 -3.70 17.18
CA HIS A 187 -12.66 -3.45 16.72
C HIS A 187 -12.80 -3.60 15.21
N TYR A 188 -11.81 -3.06 14.46
CA TYR A 188 -11.85 -3.14 13.01
C TYR A 188 -11.15 -4.38 12.48
N TRP A 189 -11.80 -5.01 11.50
CA TRP A 189 -11.25 -6.15 10.79
C TRP A 189 -10.12 -5.71 9.84
N SER A 190 -9.21 -6.63 9.51
CA SER A 190 -7.95 -6.35 8.80
C SER A 190 -8.11 -5.58 7.50
N ASN A 191 -9.17 -5.83 6.74
CA ASN A 191 -9.40 -5.10 5.48
C ASN A 191 -9.50 -3.57 5.66
N TRP A 192 -10.04 -3.10 6.81
CA TRP A 192 -10.15 -1.67 7.13
C TRP A 192 -8.78 -1.02 7.29
N GLY A 193 -7.91 -1.64 8.09
CA GLY A 193 -6.56 -1.14 8.30
C GLY A 193 -5.69 -1.27 7.06
N LEU A 194 -5.71 -2.45 6.40
CA LEU A 194 -4.89 -2.72 5.22
C LEU A 194 -5.14 -1.73 4.08
N CYS A 195 -6.40 -1.41 3.76
CA CYS A 195 -6.68 -0.45 2.68
C CYS A 195 -6.18 0.97 3.03
N ASN A 196 -6.25 1.36 4.31
CA ASN A 196 -5.78 2.65 4.76
C ASN A 196 -4.24 2.71 4.80
N VAL A 197 -3.55 1.66 5.24
CA VAL A 197 -2.08 1.56 5.16
C VAL A 197 -1.61 1.63 3.71
N LEU A 198 -2.22 0.85 2.82
CA LEU A 198 -1.90 0.87 1.38
C LEU A 198 -2.12 2.25 0.76
N CYS A 199 -3.18 2.96 1.15
CA CYS A 199 -3.46 4.31 0.67
C CYS A 199 -2.42 5.32 1.18
N ALA A 200 -2.11 5.33 2.48
CA ALA A 200 -1.10 6.23 3.04
C ALA A 200 0.27 5.98 2.41
N MET A 201 0.68 4.72 2.29
CA MET A 201 1.92 4.32 1.64
C MET A 201 1.99 4.80 0.18
N SER A 202 0.90 4.61 -0.58
CA SER A 202 0.81 5.08 -1.97
C SER A 202 0.91 6.61 -2.06
N ILE A 203 0.32 7.35 -1.12
CA ILE A 203 0.43 8.81 -1.07
C ILE A 203 1.86 9.24 -0.73
N GLY A 204 2.52 8.58 0.22
CA GLY A 204 3.91 8.82 0.57
C GLY A 204 4.83 8.68 -0.65
N ILE A 205 4.68 7.60 -1.41
CA ILE A 205 5.44 7.38 -2.65
C ILE A 205 5.10 8.45 -3.69
N LEU A 206 3.81 8.68 -3.98
CA LEU A 206 3.39 9.67 -4.99
C LEU A 206 3.94 11.07 -4.74
N CYS A 207 4.03 11.46 -3.46
CA CYS A 207 4.46 12.79 -3.04
C CYS A 207 5.96 12.89 -2.73
N ASP A 208 6.72 11.78 -2.81
CA ASP A 208 8.12 11.70 -2.35
C ASP A 208 8.29 12.03 -0.85
N ASP A 209 7.28 11.71 -0.03
CA ASP A 209 7.27 12.03 1.39
C ASP A 209 7.64 10.79 2.23
N VAL A 210 8.88 10.77 2.72
CA VAL A 210 9.43 9.67 3.54
C VAL A 210 8.68 9.54 4.87
N PHE A 211 8.22 10.64 5.46
CA PHE A 211 7.48 10.61 6.72
C PHE A 211 6.15 9.88 6.56
N ILE A 212 5.38 10.20 5.52
CA ILE A 212 4.09 9.55 5.24
C ILE A 212 4.29 8.05 4.96
N TYR A 213 5.32 7.71 4.18
CA TYR A 213 5.66 6.32 3.88
C TYR A 213 5.97 5.54 5.17
N ASN A 214 6.87 6.06 5.99
CA ASN A 214 7.28 5.41 7.24
C ASN A 214 6.12 5.29 8.23
N GLN A 215 5.30 6.32 8.35
CA GLN A 215 4.11 6.28 9.20
C GLN A 215 3.11 5.20 8.76
N ALA A 216 2.94 5.01 7.46
CA ALA A 216 2.07 3.96 6.93
C ALA A 216 2.66 2.56 7.20
N THR A 217 3.94 2.37 6.90
CA THR A 217 4.60 1.06 7.01
C THR A 217 4.76 0.59 8.45
N GLU A 218 4.80 1.52 9.42
CA GLU A 218 4.82 1.21 10.85
C GLU A 218 3.68 0.28 11.26
N TYR A 219 2.45 0.57 10.79
CA TYR A 219 1.27 -0.22 11.14
C TYR A 219 1.38 -1.68 10.70
N TYR A 220 2.00 -1.94 9.56
CA TYR A 220 2.19 -3.30 9.07
C TYR A 220 3.37 -4.01 9.72
N LYS A 221 4.50 -3.31 9.92
CA LYS A 221 5.78 -3.92 10.31
C LYS A 221 5.95 -4.09 11.81
N TYR A 222 5.50 -3.11 12.62
CA TYR A 222 5.99 -2.94 14.00
C TYR A 222 4.91 -2.93 15.09
N MET A 223 3.63 -2.94 14.75
CA MET A 223 2.53 -2.89 15.75
C MET A 223 2.22 -4.26 16.35
N GLU A 224 3.25 -4.97 16.85
CA GLU A 224 3.11 -6.33 17.37
C GLU A 224 2.37 -6.37 18.73
N ASP A 225 2.55 -5.35 19.55
CA ASP A 225 1.90 -5.22 20.85
C ASP A 225 0.42 -4.82 20.76
N HIS A 226 -0.01 -4.43 19.56
CA HIS A 226 -1.38 -4.07 19.26
C HIS A 226 -2.13 -5.18 18.53
N ARG A 227 -3.45 -5.20 18.68
CA ARG A 227 -4.32 -6.13 17.96
C ARG A 227 -4.88 -5.54 16.66
N TYR A 228 -4.14 -4.64 16.03
CA TYR A 228 -4.49 -4.06 14.74
C TYR A 228 -4.49 -5.12 13.63
N GLY A 229 -5.62 -5.28 12.96
CA GLY A 229 -5.79 -6.32 11.94
C GLY A 229 -4.86 -6.20 10.73
N GLU A 230 -4.31 -5.01 10.46
CA GLU A 230 -3.32 -4.75 9.42
C GLU A 230 -1.88 -5.02 9.83
N SER A 231 -1.56 -5.14 11.12
CA SER A 231 -0.23 -5.55 11.56
C SER A 231 0.05 -6.99 11.11
N LEU A 232 1.18 -7.24 10.47
CA LEU A 232 1.53 -8.59 9.98
C LEU A 232 1.39 -9.66 11.05
N HIS A 233 1.82 -9.34 12.30
CA HIS A 233 1.73 -10.26 13.42
C HIS A 233 0.29 -10.65 13.75
N HIS A 234 -0.65 -9.72 13.68
CA HIS A 234 -2.05 -9.96 13.98
C HIS A 234 -2.89 -10.31 12.73
N LEU A 235 -2.49 -9.85 11.56
CA LEU A 235 -3.09 -10.26 10.28
C LEU A 235 -2.98 -11.79 10.09
N VAL A 236 -1.80 -12.35 10.35
CA VAL A 236 -1.57 -13.81 10.44
C VAL A 236 -1.36 -14.15 11.91
N TRP A 237 -2.45 -14.13 12.68
CA TRP A 237 -2.38 -14.15 14.13
C TRP A 237 -1.98 -15.50 14.73
N LYS A 238 -2.16 -16.60 13.97
CA LYS A 238 -1.82 -17.95 14.45
C LYS A 238 -1.23 -18.82 13.35
N LEU A 239 -0.07 -19.39 13.62
CA LEU A 239 0.51 -20.45 12.81
C LEU A 239 0.06 -21.81 13.35
N HIS A 240 -0.41 -22.67 12.47
CA HIS A 240 -0.82 -24.04 12.74
C HIS A 240 0.13 -25.00 12.04
N PRO A 241 0.79 -25.94 12.77
CA PRO A 241 1.60 -26.97 12.15
C PRO A 241 0.75 -27.82 11.20
N ASP A 242 1.12 -27.86 9.93
CA ASP A 242 0.49 -28.70 8.90
C ASP A 242 1.44 -28.79 7.70
N GLU A 243 1.85 -30.00 7.33
CA GLU A 243 2.84 -30.24 6.26
C GLU A 243 2.36 -29.77 4.87
N ARG A 244 1.06 -29.52 4.71
CA ARG A 244 0.49 -28.98 3.47
C ARG A 244 0.74 -27.49 3.28
N GLY A 245 1.06 -26.79 4.36
CA GLY A 245 1.34 -25.34 4.34
C GLY A 245 2.80 -25.05 4.04
N PRO A 246 3.12 -23.82 3.62
CA PRO A 246 4.49 -23.37 3.44
C PRO A 246 5.30 -23.56 4.73
N PHE A 247 6.52 -24.06 4.59
CA PHE A 247 7.43 -24.33 5.74
C PHE A 247 6.84 -25.26 6.82
N GLY A 248 5.80 -26.06 6.49
CA GLY A 248 5.10 -26.91 7.44
C GLY A 248 4.07 -26.20 8.30
N TYR A 249 3.58 -25.04 7.88
CA TYR A 249 2.59 -24.26 8.62
C TYR A 249 1.53 -23.64 7.72
N PHE A 250 0.29 -23.65 8.19
CA PHE A 250 -0.74 -22.73 7.73
C PHE A 250 -0.88 -21.54 8.69
N GLY A 251 -1.09 -20.34 8.15
CA GLY A 251 -1.28 -19.12 8.92
C GLY A 251 -2.74 -18.67 8.95
N GLN A 252 -3.42 -18.83 10.07
CA GLN A 252 -4.79 -18.36 10.21
C GLN A 252 -4.82 -16.83 10.17
N MET A 253 -5.40 -16.27 9.11
CA MET A 253 -5.60 -14.82 9.00
C MET A 253 -6.78 -14.37 9.85
N GLN A 254 -6.72 -13.12 10.31
CA GLN A 254 -7.69 -12.53 11.24
C GLN A 254 -9.13 -12.65 10.76
N GLU A 255 -9.40 -12.44 9.47
CA GLU A 255 -10.75 -12.49 8.89
C GLU A 255 -11.27 -13.91 8.61
N SER A 256 -10.43 -14.96 8.75
CA SER A 256 -10.77 -16.32 8.34
C SER A 256 -12.00 -16.89 9.05
N ASN A 257 -12.22 -16.51 10.31
CA ASN A 257 -13.39 -16.96 11.07
C ASN A 257 -14.61 -16.06 10.88
N ARG A 258 -14.48 -14.90 10.19
CA ARG A 258 -15.58 -13.99 9.90
C ARG A 258 -16.38 -14.47 8.68
N ASP A 259 -15.79 -14.36 7.50
CA ASP A 259 -16.32 -14.85 6.23
C ASP A 259 -15.22 -14.80 5.15
N GLN A 260 -15.43 -15.55 4.06
CA GLN A 260 -14.42 -15.70 3.01
C GLN A 260 -14.40 -14.53 2.01
N GLY A 261 -15.48 -13.79 1.89
CA GLY A 261 -15.51 -12.57 1.06
C GLY A 261 -14.54 -11.52 1.59
N HIS A 262 -14.52 -11.32 2.92
CA HIS A 262 -13.60 -10.40 3.58
C HIS A 262 -12.18 -11.00 3.75
N ALA A 263 -12.06 -12.29 4.07
CA ALA A 263 -10.75 -12.95 4.13
C ALA A 263 -9.99 -12.85 2.80
N ALA A 264 -10.67 -13.10 1.66
CA ALA A 264 -10.08 -12.93 0.34
C ALA A 264 -9.78 -11.44 0.00
N MET A 265 -10.58 -10.50 0.51
CA MET A 265 -10.31 -9.07 0.36
C MET A 265 -9.05 -8.66 1.13
N ALA A 266 -8.92 -9.09 2.38
CA ALA A 266 -7.73 -8.82 3.20
C ALA A 266 -6.47 -9.42 2.56
N LEU A 267 -6.57 -10.67 2.03
CA LEU A 267 -5.50 -11.31 1.28
C LEU A 267 -5.05 -10.45 0.09
N ALA A 268 -5.97 -9.97 -0.73
CA ALA A 268 -5.64 -9.20 -1.93
C ALA A 268 -5.03 -7.82 -1.58
N LEU A 269 -5.56 -7.14 -0.54
CA LEU A 269 -4.97 -5.89 -0.04
C LEU A 269 -3.56 -6.09 0.52
N ALA A 270 -3.33 -7.18 1.25
CA ALA A 270 -2.01 -7.51 1.76
C ALA A 270 -1.02 -7.83 0.62
N ALA A 271 -1.47 -8.54 -0.43
CA ALA A 271 -0.65 -8.80 -1.62
C ALA A 271 -0.26 -7.50 -2.35
N ASP A 272 -1.19 -6.56 -2.50
CA ASP A 272 -0.92 -5.25 -3.11
C ASP A 272 0.02 -4.41 -2.24
N LEU A 273 -0.16 -4.43 -0.91
CA LEU A 273 0.72 -3.74 0.04
C LEU A 273 2.15 -4.30 -0.03
N CYS A 274 2.30 -5.63 0.05
CA CYS A 274 3.61 -6.27 -0.04
C CYS A 274 4.28 -6.02 -1.40
N GLY A 275 3.51 -6.06 -2.49
CA GLY A 275 4.02 -5.75 -3.82
C GLY A 275 4.53 -4.31 -3.94
N THR A 276 3.78 -3.36 -3.38
CA THR A 276 4.18 -1.95 -3.36
C THR A 276 5.46 -1.73 -2.55
N GLY A 277 5.57 -2.33 -1.35
CA GLY A 277 6.78 -2.27 -0.55
C GLY A 277 7.99 -2.83 -1.28
N ARG A 278 7.86 -4.03 -1.84
CA ARG A 278 8.92 -4.68 -2.61
C ARG A 278 9.39 -3.83 -3.79
N ASN A 279 8.48 -3.18 -4.50
CA ASN A 279 8.83 -2.32 -5.63
C ASN A 279 9.64 -1.09 -5.20
N GLN A 280 9.55 -0.70 -3.93
CA GLN A 280 10.39 0.34 -3.35
C GLN A 280 11.69 -0.19 -2.74
N GLY A 281 11.85 -1.51 -2.64
CA GLY A 281 13.00 -2.14 -2.00
C GLY A 281 12.77 -2.49 -0.53
N ASP A 282 11.53 -2.47 -0.06
CA ASP A 282 11.10 -2.89 1.27
C ASP A 282 10.26 -4.16 1.12
N ASP A 283 10.90 -5.31 1.21
CA ASP A 283 10.29 -6.60 0.85
C ASP A 283 9.36 -7.11 1.96
N PHE A 284 8.14 -6.63 1.99
CA PHE A 284 7.12 -7.02 2.99
C PHE A 284 6.70 -8.48 2.90
N TYR A 285 6.86 -9.13 1.75
CA TYR A 285 6.59 -10.55 1.64
C TYR A 285 7.53 -11.39 2.50
N ALA A 286 8.80 -10.96 2.59
CA ALA A 286 9.84 -11.70 3.31
C ALA A 286 9.85 -11.43 4.83
N LEU A 287 9.05 -10.51 5.33
CA LEU A 287 9.02 -10.15 6.76
C LEU A 287 8.63 -11.36 7.63
N LYS A 288 9.32 -11.47 8.78
CA LYS A 288 9.04 -12.52 9.79
C LYS A 288 9.08 -13.93 9.17
N ASP A 289 10.14 -14.21 8.42
CA ASP A 289 10.36 -15.50 7.76
C ASP A 289 9.21 -15.88 6.82
N ASP A 290 8.86 -14.96 5.93
CA ASP A 290 7.77 -15.13 4.95
C ASP A 290 6.39 -15.44 5.60
N ARG A 291 6.14 -14.95 6.82
CA ARG A 291 4.91 -15.26 7.59
C ARG A 291 3.62 -15.09 6.77
N ILE A 292 3.58 -14.08 5.89
CA ILE A 292 2.37 -13.76 5.13
C ILE A 292 1.99 -14.86 4.13
N VAL A 293 2.94 -15.62 3.57
CA VAL A 293 2.61 -16.72 2.64
C VAL A 293 1.83 -17.83 3.32
N CYS A 294 2.11 -18.11 4.60
CA CYS A 294 1.33 -19.07 5.38
C CYS A 294 -0.14 -18.63 5.46
N GLY A 295 -0.39 -17.31 5.55
CA GLY A 295 -1.73 -16.73 5.55
C GLY A 295 -2.41 -16.82 4.19
N PHE A 296 -1.69 -16.51 3.12
CA PHE A 296 -2.21 -16.62 1.76
C PHE A 296 -2.63 -18.05 1.44
N GLU A 297 -1.76 -19.02 1.71
CA GLU A 297 -2.07 -20.42 1.45
C GLU A 297 -3.20 -20.95 2.32
N TYR A 298 -3.34 -20.50 3.57
CA TYR A 298 -4.47 -20.86 4.43
C TYR A 298 -5.82 -20.43 3.87
N VAL A 299 -5.95 -19.16 3.52
CA VAL A 299 -7.19 -18.60 2.95
C VAL A 299 -7.51 -19.25 1.60
N ASN A 300 -6.49 -19.40 0.75
CA ASN A 300 -6.65 -19.99 -0.58
C ASN A 300 -6.95 -21.49 -0.52
N ALA A 301 -6.37 -22.23 0.42
CA ALA A 301 -6.71 -23.65 0.64
C ALA A 301 -8.21 -23.81 0.95
N TYR A 302 -8.74 -23.02 1.89
CA TYR A 302 -10.17 -23.12 2.22
C TYR A 302 -11.06 -22.72 1.06
N ASN A 303 -10.74 -21.63 0.38
CA ASN A 303 -11.53 -21.16 -0.77
C ASN A 303 -11.42 -22.07 -1.99
N SER A 304 -10.34 -22.85 -2.11
CA SER A 304 -10.18 -23.85 -3.18
C SER A 304 -10.73 -25.25 -2.83
N GLY A 305 -11.39 -25.39 -1.67
CA GLY A 305 -12.17 -26.59 -1.32
C GLY A 305 -11.53 -27.53 -0.29
N VAL A 306 -10.51 -27.11 0.45
CA VAL A 306 -9.96 -27.89 1.59
C VAL A 306 -10.83 -27.70 2.81
N ASP A 307 -11.41 -28.78 3.36
CA ASP A 307 -12.37 -28.71 4.47
C ASP A 307 -11.73 -28.92 5.86
N ASP A 308 -10.62 -29.62 5.91
CA ASP A 308 -9.98 -30.11 7.14
C ASP A 308 -8.80 -29.26 7.60
N LEU A 309 -8.87 -27.94 7.37
CA LEU A 309 -7.82 -27.03 7.82
C LEU A 309 -7.84 -26.87 9.36
N PRO A 310 -6.68 -26.82 10.00
CA PRO A 310 -6.60 -26.48 11.41
C PRO A 310 -7.13 -25.09 11.66
N ASN A 311 -7.91 -24.92 12.73
CA ASN A 311 -8.53 -23.64 13.09
C ASN A 311 -8.52 -23.43 14.59
N SER A 312 -8.32 -22.17 15.01
CA SER A 312 -8.51 -21.74 16.40
C SER A 312 -9.64 -20.72 16.49
N PRO A 313 -10.41 -20.72 17.57
CA PRO A 313 -11.38 -19.65 17.83
C PRO A 313 -10.69 -18.28 17.84
N TYR A 314 -11.29 -17.32 17.14
CA TYR A 314 -10.83 -15.93 17.14
C TYR A 314 -11.80 -15.07 17.96
N THR A 315 -11.27 -14.22 18.83
CA THR A 315 -12.06 -13.32 19.68
C THR A 315 -11.63 -11.88 19.46
N ASN A 316 -12.58 -11.01 19.25
CA ASN A 316 -12.43 -9.54 19.26
C ASN A 316 -13.58 -8.91 20.05
N CYS A 317 -13.75 -7.60 19.97
CA CYS A 317 -14.83 -6.89 20.68
C CYS A 317 -16.24 -7.25 20.17
N ASP A 318 -16.39 -7.79 18.95
CA ASP A 318 -17.68 -8.22 18.39
C ASP A 318 -18.11 -9.60 18.92
N GLY A 319 -17.17 -10.39 19.48
CA GLY A 319 -17.46 -11.71 20.04
C GLY A 319 -16.40 -12.75 19.74
N THR A 320 -16.78 -14.02 19.94
CA THR A 320 -15.93 -15.18 19.68
C THR A 320 -16.45 -15.97 18.48
N PHE A 321 -15.60 -16.09 17.48
CA PHE A 321 -15.84 -16.82 16.23
C PHE A 321 -15.17 -18.19 16.34
N MET A 322 -15.96 -19.21 16.62
CA MET A 322 -15.49 -20.53 17.04
C MET A 322 -14.87 -21.37 15.90
N ARG A 323 -15.23 -21.08 14.66
CA ARG A 323 -14.84 -21.87 13.47
C ARG A 323 -14.64 -20.96 12.28
N MET A 324 -13.99 -21.48 11.25
CA MET A 324 -13.86 -20.78 9.98
C MET A 324 -15.22 -20.38 9.44
N GLY A 325 -15.33 -19.12 9.00
CA GLY A 325 -16.56 -18.61 8.38
C GLY A 325 -16.68 -19.13 6.95
N ASP A 326 -17.85 -19.65 6.59
CA ASP A 326 -18.14 -20.22 5.26
C ASP A 326 -18.87 -19.25 4.31
N GLY A 327 -19.31 -18.12 4.84
CA GLY A 327 -19.96 -17.07 4.04
C GLY A 327 -19.05 -16.58 2.90
N GLY A 328 -19.53 -16.70 1.66
CA GLY A 328 -18.73 -16.33 0.49
C GLY A 328 -17.57 -17.28 0.18
N ARG A 329 -17.56 -18.52 0.68
CA ARG A 329 -16.53 -19.50 0.36
C ARG A 329 -16.38 -19.69 -1.15
N GLY A 330 -15.17 -19.78 -1.63
CA GLY A 330 -14.83 -19.79 -3.05
C GLY A 330 -14.66 -18.39 -3.66
N THR A 331 -14.80 -17.33 -2.86
CA THR A 331 -14.51 -15.98 -3.35
C THR A 331 -13.06 -15.86 -3.77
N ASN A 332 -12.86 -15.41 -5.00
CA ASN A 332 -11.55 -15.13 -5.56
C ASN A 332 -11.42 -13.61 -5.82
N ARG A 333 -10.30 -13.03 -5.40
CA ARG A 333 -9.97 -11.62 -5.60
C ARG A 333 -8.74 -11.49 -6.48
N PRO A 334 -8.57 -10.40 -7.25
CA PRO A 334 -7.51 -10.28 -8.25
C PRO A 334 -6.14 -9.98 -7.64
N ALA A 335 -5.51 -10.98 -7.04
CA ALA A 335 -4.17 -10.89 -6.47
C ALA A 335 -3.34 -12.17 -6.66
N GLN A 336 -3.95 -13.25 -7.15
CA GLN A 336 -3.33 -14.57 -7.14
C GLN A 336 -2.09 -14.63 -8.01
N ALA A 337 -2.11 -14.02 -9.21
CA ALA A 337 -0.93 -14.02 -10.06
C ALA A 337 0.26 -13.26 -9.43
N ARG A 338 0.00 -12.21 -8.64
CA ARG A 338 1.03 -11.50 -7.87
C ARG A 338 1.69 -12.41 -6.84
N ILE A 339 0.88 -13.13 -6.07
CA ILE A 339 1.35 -14.07 -5.03
C ILE A 339 2.16 -15.20 -5.67
N VAL A 340 1.58 -15.87 -6.66
CA VAL A 340 2.21 -17.00 -7.35
C VAL A 340 3.56 -16.60 -7.96
N ASN A 341 3.61 -15.48 -8.69
CA ASN A 341 4.84 -15.09 -9.36
C ASN A 341 5.93 -14.64 -8.39
N TYR A 342 5.58 -13.96 -7.30
CA TYR A 342 6.58 -13.63 -6.28
C TYR A 342 7.15 -14.90 -5.64
N TYR A 343 6.31 -15.78 -5.10
CA TYR A 343 6.81 -16.92 -4.35
C TYR A 343 7.44 -17.98 -5.24
N GLU A 344 6.82 -18.37 -6.33
CA GLU A 344 7.36 -19.46 -7.15
C GLU A 344 8.48 -19.00 -8.09
N ASN A 345 8.36 -17.82 -8.72
CA ASN A 345 9.28 -17.38 -9.77
C ASN A 345 10.41 -16.48 -9.26
N ILE A 346 10.32 -15.95 -8.03
CA ILE A 346 11.41 -15.18 -7.40
C ILE A 346 11.98 -15.95 -6.21
N ARG A 347 11.12 -16.45 -5.30
CA ARG A 347 11.56 -17.09 -4.05
C ARG A 347 11.74 -18.60 -4.16
N GLY A 348 11.29 -19.24 -5.23
CA GLY A 348 11.33 -20.70 -5.40
C GLY A 348 10.47 -21.47 -4.40
N ILE A 349 9.50 -20.80 -3.75
CA ILE A 349 8.57 -21.36 -2.75
C ILE A 349 7.27 -21.73 -3.45
N GLU A 350 6.85 -22.99 -3.35
CA GLU A 350 5.62 -23.46 -3.93
C GLU A 350 4.39 -22.92 -3.16
N VAL A 351 3.39 -22.43 -3.90
CA VAL A 351 2.14 -21.91 -3.36
C VAL A 351 0.94 -22.54 -4.08
N PRO A 352 0.73 -23.85 -3.85
CA PRO A 352 -0.20 -24.68 -4.65
C PRO A 352 -1.65 -24.19 -4.54
N TYR A 353 -2.07 -23.65 -3.41
CA TYR A 353 -3.44 -23.17 -3.24
C TYR A 353 -3.68 -21.81 -3.87
N SER A 354 -2.69 -20.91 -3.82
CA SER A 354 -2.74 -19.66 -4.57
C SER A 354 -2.74 -19.92 -6.08
N ARG A 355 -1.93 -20.87 -6.57
CA ARG A 355 -1.94 -21.31 -7.97
C ARG A 355 -3.29 -21.88 -8.37
N LYS A 356 -3.87 -22.76 -7.54
CA LYS A 356 -5.20 -23.32 -7.78
C LYS A 356 -6.27 -22.23 -7.86
N MET A 357 -6.22 -21.24 -6.96
CA MET A 357 -7.15 -20.10 -7.02
C MET A 357 -6.94 -19.25 -8.29
N LEU A 358 -5.71 -19.08 -8.76
CA LEU A 358 -5.44 -18.40 -10.04
C LEU A 358 -6.07 -19.17 -11.20
N GLU A 359 -5.89 -20.49 -11.27
CA GLU A 359 -6.42 -21.38 -12.29
C GLU A 359 -7.96 -21.46 -12.29
N MET A 360 -8.61 -21.21 -11.16
CA MET A 360 -10.07 -21.14 -11.05
C MET A 360 -10.68 -19.89 -11.73
N ASN A 361 -9.87 -18.88 -12.06
CA ASN A 361 -10.35 -17.78 -12.89
C ASN A 361 -10.57 -18.22 -14.34
N GLU A 362 -11.43 -17.52 -15.05
CA GLU A 362 -11.63 -17.76 -16.48
C GLU A 362 -10.31 -17.67 -17.25
N ASN A 363 -9.87 -18.78 -17.80
CA ASN A 363 -8.57 -18.93 -18.50
C ASN A 363 -7.34 -18.63 -17.62
N GLY A 364 -7.43 -18.75 -16.28
CA GLY A 364 -6.35 -18.42 -15.37
C GLY A 364 -6.01 -16.92 -15.30
N ILE A 365 -6.94 -16.06 -15.74
CA ILE A 365 -6.72 -14.61 -15.81
C ILE A 365 -7.48 -13.94 -14.67
N ASP A 366 -6.77 -13.34 -13.73
CA ASP A 366 -7.37 -12.42 -12.79
C ASP A 366 -7.48 -11.02 -13.41
N ALA A 367 -8.65 -10.45 -13.32
CA ALA A 367 -8.96 -9.09 -13.73
C ALA A 367 -9.53 -8.33 -12.53
N GLY A 368 -9.54 -7.00 -12.60
CA GLY A 368 -10.05 -6.17 -11.53
C GLY A 368 -10.97 -5.08 -12.06
N GLY A 369 -11.24 -4.06 -11.27
CA GLY A 369 -11.89 -2.85 -11.72
C GLY A 369 -13.14 -3.06 -12.60
N GLY A 370 -14.19 -3.70 -12.05
CA GLY A 370 -15.43 -3.98 -12.81
C GLY A 370 -15.58 -5.42 -13.30
N PHE A 371 -14.53 -6.23 -13.22
CA PHE A 371 -14.62 -7.68 -13.41
C PHE A 371 -14.69 -8.39 -12.04
N GLY A 372 -15.48 -9.45 -11.99
CA GLY A 372 -15.60 -10.26 -10.78
C GLY A 372 -16.62 -9.77 -9.77
N GLY A 373 -16.74 -10.54 -8.70
CA GLY A 373 -17.67 -10.33 -7.60
C GLY A 373 -17.04 -9.60 -6.41
N GLY A 374 -17.81 -9.50 -5.35
CA GLY A 374 -17.42 -8.89 -4.08
C GLY A 374 -18.17 -7.59 -3.81
N ASN A 375 -17.92 -7.02 -2.63
CA ASN A 375 -18.48 -5.72 -2.29
C ASN A 375 -18.00 -4.66 -3.28
N SER A 376 -18.79 -3.62 -3.48
CA SER A 376 -18.50 -2.58 -4.48
C SER A 376 -18.42 -3.12 -5.93
N GLY A 377 -19.02 -4.27 -6.23
CA GLY A 377 -19.12 -4.79 -7.59
C GLY A 377 -17.77 -5.12 -8.27
N GLY A 378 -16.79 -5.54 -7.50
CA GLY A 378 -15.45 -5.88 -7.99
C GLY A 378 -14.50 -4.69 -8.12
N TYR A 379 -14.81 -3.56 -7.49
CA TYR A 379 -13.98 -2.35 -7.53
C TYR A 379 -13.12 -2.11 -6.29
N ASP A 380 -13.06 -3.06 -5.36
CA ASP A 380 -12.20 -2.92 -4.18
C ASP A 380 -10.70 -3.00 -4.53
N HIS A 381 -10.38 -3.58 -5.69
CA HIS A 381 -9.01 -3.76 -6.17
C HIS A 381 -8.85 -3.27 -7.61
N LEU A 382 -7.68 -2.73 -7.94
CA LEU A 382 -7.33 -2.37 -9.31
C LEU A 382 -7.15 -3.60 -10.21
N GLY A 383 -6.55 -4.67 -9.68
CA GLY A 383 -6.44 -5.96 -10.34
C GLY A 383 -5.46 -6.01 -11.49
N PHE A 384 -5.75 -6.90 -12.48
CA PHE A 384 -4.91 -7.19 -13.63
C PHE A 384 -3.53 -7.76 -13.29
N SER A 385 -3.44 -8.53 -12.17
CA SER A 385 -2.15 -9.07 -11.74
C SER A 385 -1.61 -10.14 -12.70
N THR A 386 -2.46 -10.89 -13.41
CA THR A 386 -1.99 -11.79 -14.49
C THR A 386 -1.27 -11.01 -15.59
N LEU A 387 -1.80 -9.86 -16.01
CA LEU A 387 -1.17 -9.04 -17.04
C LEU A 387 0.15 -8.44 -16.56
N MET A 388 0.16 -7.91 -15.34
CA MET A 388 1.24 -7.03 -14.87
C MET A 388 2.30 -7.74 -14.02
N CYS A 389 1.93 -8.81 -13.31
CA CYS A 389 2.82 -9.46 -12.34
C CYS A 389 3.37 -10.80 -12.81
N THR A 390 2.90 -11.34 -13.95
CA THR A 390 3.44 -12.59 -14.47
C THR A 390 4.92 -12.42 -14.83
N LEU A 391 5.70 -13.41 -14.43
CA LEU A 391 7.13 -13.53 -14.69
C LEU A 391 7.41 -14.82 -15.45
N ASP A 392 8.54 -14.87 -16.15
CA ASP A 392 9.04 -16.12 -16.69
C ASP A 392 9.34 -17.09 -15.52
N PRO A 393 9.11 -18.38 -15.68
CA PRO A 393 9.35 -19.37 -14.63
C PRO A 393 10.83 -19.38 -14.16
N LEU A 394 11.03 -19.57 -12.87
CA LEU A 394 12.35 -19.78 -12.31
C LEU A 394 12.88 -21.17 -12.75
N GLU A 395 13.76 -21.18 -13.73
CA GLU A 395 14.32 -22.42 -14.31
C GLU A 395 15.27 -23.14 -13.34
N ASP A 396 16.02 -22.40 -12.55
CA ASP A 396 17.05 -22.93 -11.66
C ASP A 396 16.77 -22.50 -10.19
N LYS A 397 16.13 -23.38 -9.43
CA LYS A 397 15.82 -23.14 -8.02
C LYS A 397 17.08 -22.98 -7.12
N THR A 398 18.30 -23.28 -7.62
CA THR A 398 19.54 -23.00 -6.87
C THR A 398 19.95 -21.53 -6.96
N LYS A 399 19.34 -20.78 -7.87
CA LYS A 399 19.57 -19.34 -8.08
C LYS A 399 18.49 -18.45 -7.49
N VAL A 400 17.86 -18.89 -6.42
CA VAL A 400 16.96 -18.03 -5.65
C VAL A 400 17.78 -16.88 -5.04
N PRO A 401 17.44 -15.62 -5.34
CA PRO A 401 18.18 -14.48 -4.81
C PRO A 401 18.20 -14.45 -3.28
N THR A 402 19.33 -14.04 -2.71
CA THR A 402 19.45 -13.77 -1.29
C THR A 402 18.45 -12.69 -0.86
N VAL A 403 17.81 -12.88 0.28
CA VAL A 403 16.90 -11.89 0.86
C VAL A 403 17.61 -11.14 1.98
N LEU A 404 17.80 -9.84 1.76
CA LEU A 404 18.46 -8.96 2.71
C LEU A 404 17.49 -8.48 3.79
N SER A 405 18.06 -8.16 4.94
CA SER A 405 17.44 -7.35 5.98
C SER A 405 18.34 -6.17 6.34
N GLY A 406 17.88 -5.26 7.19
CA GLY A 406 18.65 -4.07 7.51
C GLY A 406 18.50 -3.63 8.95
N LYS A 407 19.54 -2.96 9.46
CA LYS A 407 19.59 -2.30 10.76
C LYS A 407 20.04 -0.87 10.60
N ILE A 408 19.51 -0.01 11.45
CA ILE A 408 19.87 1.40 11.55
C ILE A 408 20.35 1.67 12.96
N ALA A 409 21.48 2.35 13.09
CA ALA A 409 21.95 2.85 14.37
C ALA A 409 22.17 4.36 14.32
N TYR A 410 21.82 5.03 15.41
CA TYR A 410 21.99 6.45 15.62
C TYR A 410 22.63 6.68 16.98
N GLU A 411 23.67 7.51 17.06
CA GLU A 411 24.46 7.71 18.29
C GLU A 411 24.93 6.40 18.95
N GLY A 412 25.28 5.40 18.13
CA GLY A 412 25.78 4.11 18.62
C GLY A 412 24.70 3.20 19.21
N ARG A 413 23.42 3.53 19.05
CA ARG A 413 22.28 2.69 19.45
C ARG A 413 21.53 2.21 18.23
N GLU A 414 21.26 0.91 18.19
CA GLU A 414 20.34 0.35 17.19
C GLU A 414 18.94 0.92 17.42
N ILE A 415 18.28 1.29 16.33
CA ILE A 415 16.92 1.83 16.35
C ILE A 415 15.96 0.68 16.06
N ASP A 416 15.12 0.31 17.01
CA ASP A 416 14.18 -0.81 16.89
C ASP A 416 13.09 -0.55 15.85
N ARG A 417 12.73 0.72 15.64
CA ARG A 417 11.68 1.16 14.71
C ARG A 417 12.19 2.31 13.85
N PRO A 418 13.10 2.02 12.91
CA PRO A 418 13.79 3.06 12.14
C PRO A 418 12.86 3.92 11.30
N ASP A 419 11.73 3.36 10.86
CA ASP A 419 10.78 4.01 9.96
C ASP A 419 10.01 5.15 10.64
N VAL A 420 9.91 5.14 11.97
CA VAL A 420 9.12 6.14 12.72
C VAL A 420 9.96 7.05 13.61
N ASN A 421 11.23 6.74 13.77
CA ASN A 421 12.11 7.60 14.55
C ASN A 421 12.53 8.81 13.72
N CYS A 422 12.19 10.00 14.23
CA CYS A 422 12.69 11.26 13.70
C CYS A 422 14.15 11.41 14.09
N ILE A 423 15.02 11.59 13.11
CA ILE A 423 16.47 11.74 13.30
C ILE A 423 16.80 13.23 13.22
N PRO A 424 17.56 13.79 14.18
CA PRO A 424 17.97 15.18 14.12
C PRO A 424 18.79 15.48 12.87
N LYS A 425 18.56 16.66 12.28
CA LYS A 425 19.32 17.10 11.11
C LYS A 425 20.82 17.18 11.41
N GLY A 426 21.64 16.64 10.51
CA GLY A 426 23.09 16.60 10.64
C GLY A 426 23.62 15.45 11.51
N ALA A 427 22.74 14.57 11.98
CA ALA A 427 23.16 13.40 12.74
C ALA A 427 23.90 12.37 11.86
N THR A 428 24.85 11.68 12.47
CA THR A 428 25.49 10.52 11.84
C THR A 428 24.69 9.26 12.09
N VAL A 429 24.31 8.58 11.04
CA VAL A 429 23.52 7.34 11.07
C VAL A 429 24.32 6.22 10.42
N THR A 430 24.39 5.08 11.10
CA THR A 430 25.00 3.86 10.55
C THR A 430 23.91 2.98 9.93
N LEU A 431 24.04 2.67 8.65
CA LEU A 431 23.19 1.74 7.91
C LEU A 431 23.93 0.42 7.75
N THR A 432 23.28 -0.69 8.08
CA THR A 432 23.86 -2.03 7.94
C THR A 432 22.87 -2.95 7.23
N ALA A 433 23.24 -3.44 6.05
CA ALA A 433 22.52 -4.52 5.39
C ALA A 433 23.03 -5.88 5.89
N LEU A 434 22.11 -6.81 6.07
CA LEU A 434 22.38 -8.12 6.66
C LEU A 434 21.99 -9.23 5.68
N LEU A 435 22.85 -10.24 5.60
CA LEU A 435 22.54 -11.51 4.96
C LEU A 435 21.67 -12.37 5.90
N PRO A 436 20.92 -13.34 5.36
CA PRO A 436 20.24 -14.35 6.16
C PRO A 436 21.20 -15.11 7.09
N ASP A 437 20.69 -15.57 8.22
CA ASP A 437 21.47 -16.35 9.18
C ASP A 437 22.11 -17.58 8.51
N GLY A 438 23.42 -17.71 8.71
CA GLY A 438 24.22 -18.81 8.15
C GLY A 438 24.72 -18.60 6.71
N GLU A 439 24.32 -17.52 6.02
CA GLU A 439 24.89 -17.18 4.71
C GLU A 439 26.24 -16.45 4.88
N THR A 440 27.26 -16.92 4.15
CA THR A 440 28.59 -16.32 4.20
C THR A 440 28.72 -15.20 3.19
N ASP A 441 29.30 -14.07 3.59
CA ASP A 441 29.56 -12.95 2.70
C ASP A 441 30.72 -13.28 1.73
N THR A 442 30.36 -13.71 0.53
CA THR A 442 31.29 -14.05 -0.56
C THR A 442 31.06 -13.21 -1.81
N GLY A 443 30.07 -12.31 -1.76
CA GLY A 443 29.61 -11.55 -2.91
C GLY A 443 30.10 -10.10 -2.93
N LYS A 444 29.31 -9.26 -3.57
CA LYS A 444 29.60 -7.84 -3.74
C LYS A 444 28.40 -7.00 -3.32
N TRP A 445 28.66 -6.02 -2.48
CA TRP A 445 27.68 -5.01 -2.07
C TRP A 445 27.69 -3.82 -3.04
N ALA A 446 26.55 -3.24 -3.27
CA ALA A 446 26.40 -2.03 -4.09
C ALA A 446 25.29 -1.15 -3.52
N TRP A 447 25.60 0.13 -3.28
CA TRP A 447 24.65 1.16 -2.85
C TRP A 447 24.27 2.03 -4.05
N ASP A 448 22.99 2.27 -4.28
CA ASP A 448 22.52 2.99 -5.46
C ASP A 448 23.04 4.43 -5.54
N ASP A 449 23.14 5.09 -4.38
CA ASP A 449 23.58 6.48 -4.26
C ASP A 449 25.11 6.62 -4.09
N ASP A 450 25.84 5.54 -3.83
CA ASP A 450 27.29 5.52 -3.66
C ASP A 450 27.92 4.26 -4.25
N PRO A 451 28.11 4.20 -5.57
CA PRO A 451 28.73 3.04 -6.23
C PRO A 451 30.17 2.71 -5.78
N ALA A 452 30.83 3.64 -5.06
CA ALA A 452 32.16 3.39 -4.51
C ALA A 452 32.13 2.61 -3.20
N CYS A 453 31.01 2.63 -2.48
CA CYS A 453 30.83 1.86 -1.24
C CYS A 453 30.51 0.40 -1.57
N THR A 454 31.46 -0.49 -1.24
CA THR A 454 31.37 -1.94 -1.47
C THR A 454 31.22 -2.74 -0.17
N PHE A 455 30.78 -2.10 0.89
CA PHE A 455 30.57 -2.71 2.21
C PHE A 455 29.09 -2.80 2.53
N SER A 456 28.72 -3.79 3.34
CA SER A 456 27.34 -3.94 3.86
C SER A 456 26.94 -2.84 4.85
N THR A 457 27.92 -2.17 5.44
CA THR A 457 27.72 -1.12 6.45
C THR A 457 28.36 0.18 6.01
N ARG A 458 27.68 1.29 6.26
CA ARG A 458 28.22 2.64 6.04
C ARG A 458 27.62 3.66 7.00
N ASP A 459 28.42 4.68 7.30
CA ASP A 459 27.96 5.88 8.02
C ASP A 459 27.56 6.96 7.02
N ILE A 460 26.47 7.65 7.32
CA ILE A 460 25.98 8.78 6.55
C ILE A 460 25.69 9.96 7.50
N VAL A 461 25.85 11.18 7.01
CA VAL A 461 25.34 12.39 7.67
C VAL A 461 23.98 12.70 7.07
N LEU A 462 22.93 12.71 7.90
CA LEU A 462 21.56 12.87 7.44
C LEU A 462 21.13 14.35 7.53
N ASP A 463 21.25 15.08 6.41
CA ASP A 463 20.88 16.49 6.31
C ASP A 463 19.43 16.74 5.86
N THR A 464 18.80 15.74 5.27
CA THR A 464 17.40 15.77 4.81
C THR A 464 16.84 14.36 4.78
N SER A 465 15.52 14.25 4.90
CA SER A 465 14.79 12.98 4.79
C SER A 465 15.02 12.37 3.42
N ARG A 466 15.47 11.12 3.39
CA ARG A 466 15.79 10.43 2.14
C ARG A 466 15.83 8.92 2.31
N THR A 467 15.85 8.24 1.17
CA THR A 467 15.98 6.78 1.09
C THR A 467 17.36 6.39 0.60
N PHE A 468 17.80 5.22 1.08
CA PHE A 468 19.03 4.56 0.64
C PHE A 468 18.69 3.13 0.26
N ARG A 469 19.32 2.61 -0.79
CA ARG A 469 19.09 1.25 -1.28
C ARG A 469 20.40 0.55 -1.46
N VAL A 470 20.43 -0.72 -1.09
CA VAL A 470 21.60 -1.59 -1.24
C VAL A 470 21.19 -2.95 -1.79
N HIS A 471 22.03 -3.51 -2.63
CA HIS A 471 21.92 -4.87 -3.13
C HIS A 471 23.19 -5.65 -2.85
N TYR A 472 23.05 -6.97 -2.89
CA TYR A 472 24.13 -7.92 -2.77
C TYR A 472 24.13 -8.87 -3.97
N THR A 473 25.28 -9.06 -4.61
CA THR A 473 25.39 -9.95 -5.76
C THR A 473 26.37 -11.09 -5.43
N ASN A 474 25.88 -12.30 -5.55
CA ASN A 474 26.68 -13.53 -5.36
C ASN A 474 26.44 -14.51 -6.52
N GLU A 475 26.81 -15.77 -6.36
CA GLU A 475 26.61 -16.82 -7.35
C GLU A 475 25.15 -17.16 -7.67
N LYS A 476 24.23 -16.82 -6.73
CA LYS A 476 22.78 -16.96 -6.92
C LYS A 476 22.18 -15.83 -7.75
N GLY A 477 22.91 -14.75 -7.95
CA GLY A 477 22.45 -13.54 -8.65
C GLY A 477 22.39 -12.31 -7.76
N VAL A 478 21.59 -11.34 -8.15
CA VAL A 478 21.35 -10.10 -7.40
C VAL A 478 20.26 -10.36 -6.36
N SER A 479 20.51 -9.98 -5.10
CA SER A 479 19.52 -10.04 -4.00
C SER A 479 18.26 -9.21 -4.28
N ASN A 480 17.26 -9.30 -3.39
CA ASN A 480 16.29 -8.21 -3.29
C ASN A 480 17.03 -6.90 -2.92
N THR A 481 16.36 -5.78 -3.10
CA THR A 481 16.82 -4.50 -2.56
C THR A 481 16.52 -4.44 -1.06
N GLN A 482 17.46 -3.88 -0.26
CA GLN A 482 17.16 -3.44 1.10
C GLN A 482 17.02 -1.92 1.11
N LEU A 483 15.84 -1.45 1.45
CA LEU A 483 15.53 -0.03 1.61
C LEU A 483 15.83 0.43 3.05
N PHE A 484 16.42 1.62 3.16
CA PHE A 484 16.48 2.41 4.39
C PHE A 484 15.80 3.75 4.12
N ALA A 485 14.66 3.99 4.70
CA ALA A 485 13.89 5.22 4.57
C ALA A 485 14.02 6.03 5.85
N LEU A 486 14.80 7.12 5.79
CA LEU A 486 15.16 7.92 6.97
C LEU A 486 14.47 9.26 6.95
N HIS A 487 13.83 9.60 8.07
CA HIS A 487 13.09 10.83 8.25
C HIS A 487 13.84 11.79 9.19
N VAL A 488 14.06 13.02 8.73
CA VAL A 488 14.65 14.10 9.53
C VAL A 488 13.55 14.82 10.29
N GLU A 489 13.79 15.08 11.59
CA GLU A 489 12.87 15.80 12.46
C GLU A 489 12.43 17.13 11.85
N GLY A 490 11.12 17.36 11.80
CA GLY A 490 10.52 18.59 11.27
C GLY A 490 10.39 18.64 9.74
N GLU A 491 10.82 17.61 9.01
CA GLU A 491 10.57 17.49 7.57
C GLU A 491 9.33 16.61 7.28
N GLY A 492 8.89 16.63 6.05
CA GLY A 492 7.68 15.92 5.59
C GLY A 492 6.43 16.80 5.63
N TRP A 493 5.33 16.25 5.11
CA TRP A 493 4.06 16.96 5.10
C TRP A 493 3.45 16.97 6.51
N THR A 494 3.63 18.06 7.21
CA THR A 494 3.05 18.26 8.56
C THR A 494 1.59 18.71 8.52
N GLY A 495 1.03 18.95 7.29
CA GLY A 495 -0.18 19.75 7.14
C GLY A 495 0.04 21.11 7.80
N ASN A 496 -0.30 22.20 7.18
CA ASN A 496 -0.20 23.51 7.81
C ASN A 496 -1.21 23.63 8.97
N PHE A 497 -1.07 22.79 9.99
CA PHE A 497 -1.95 22.78 11.14
C PHE A 497 -1.28 23.52 12.30
N THR A 498 -2.00 24.47 12.87
CA THR A 498 -1.65 25.04 14.15
C THR A 498 -2.49 24.33 15.21
N PRO A 499 -1.88 23.55 16.12
CA PRO A 499 -2.61 23.00 17.24
C PRO A 499 -3.10 24.14 18.14
N TYR A 500 -4.35 24.04 18.58
CA TYR A 500 -4.90 24.95 19.55
C TYR A 500 -5.70 24.18 20.61
N TYR A 501 -5.91 24.80 21.73
CA TYR A 501 -6.90 24.36 22.71
C TYR A 501 -7.91 25.48 22.99
N LYS A 502 -9.09 25.09 23.42
CA LYS A 502 -10.07 26.03 24.02
C LYS A 502 -10.28 25.61 25.46
N MET A 503 -10.04 26.53 26.37
CA MET A 503 -10.31 26.33 27.78
C MET A 503 -11.37 27.35 28.21
N ASN A 504 -12.53 26.84 28.65
CA ASN A 504 -13.68 27.67 29.03
C ASN A 504 -14.03 28.72 27.95
N GLY A 505 -13.97 28.32 26.68
CA GLY A 505 -14.28 29.16 25.53
C GLY A 505 -13.13 30.06 25.03
N THR A 506 -11.99 30.11 25.72
CA THR A 506 -10.81 30.90 25.31
C THR A 506 -9.82 30.03 24.55
N THR A 507 -9.42 30.44 23.34
CA THR A 507 -8.45 29.71 22.51
C THR A 507 -7.03 30.06 22.93
N GLY A 508 -6.16 29.06 23.03
CA GLY A 508 -4.72 29.20 23.26
C GLY A 508 -3.92 28.23 22.38
N THR A 509 -2.63 28.49 22.24
CA THR A 509 -1.68 27.70 21.43
C THR A 509 -0.44 27.26 22.23
N ASP A 510 -0.47 27.42 23.54
CA ASP A 510 0.63 27.05 24.44
C ASP A 510 0.83 25.53 24.44
N THR A 511 2.08 25.09 24.51
CA THR A 511 2.42 23.65 24.55
C THR A 511 2.21 23.01 25.93
N LEU A 512 2.07 23.83 26.97
CA LEU A 512 1.79 23.40 28.33
C LEU A 512 0.61 24.19 28.89
N ILE A 513 -0.44 23.48 29.26
CA ILE A 513 -1.66 24.08 29.84
C ILE A 513 -1.89 23.58 31.26
N TYR A 514 -2.27 24.50 32.13
CA TYR A 514 -2.68 24.17 33.49
C TYR A 514 -4.19 24.19 33.57
N VAL A 515 -4.79 23.05 33.92
CA VAL A 515 -6.24 22.90 34.03
C VAL A 515 -6.65 22.75 35.50
N LYS A 516 -7.80 23.32 35.85
CA LYS A 516 -8.45 23.08 37.13
C LYS A 516 -9.53 22.02 36.96
N LYS A 517 -9.85 21.32 38.04
CA LYS A 517 -10.98 20.42 38.04
C LYS A 517 -12.25 21.18 37.61
N TYR A 518 -12.97 20.66 36.62
CA TYR A 518 -14.16 21.21 35.96
C TYR A 518 -13.89 22.30 34.90
N ASP A 519 -12.62 22.56 34.50
CA ASP A 519 -12.40 23.34 33.29
C ASP A 519 -12.87 22.52 32.07
N GLU A 520 -13.60 23.20 31.18
CA GLU A 520 -13.95 22.63 29.87
C GLU A 520 -12.77 22.84 28.93
N LEU A 521 -12.21 21.72 28.44
CA LEU A 521 -11.03 21.74 27.57
C LEU A 521 -11.34 21.03 26.26
N THR A 522 -11.18 21.74 25.16
CA THR A 522 -11.28 21.20 23.80
C THR A 522 -9.94 21.40 23.10
N PHE A 523 -9.42 20.33 22.50
CA PHE A 523 -8.25 20.41 21.62
C PHE A 523 -8.70 20.43 20.17
N GLY A 524 -7.96 21.15 19.34
CA GLY A 524 -8.21 21.19 17.91
C GLY A 524 -6.96 21.54 17.14
N MET A 525 -7.01 21.37 15.84
CA MET A 525 -5.98 21.85 14.92
C MET A 525 -6.64 22.75 13.88
N GLU A 526 -6.06 23.94 13.68
CA GLU A 526 -6.49 24.88 12.66
C GLU A 526 -5.62 24.73 11.43
N TYR A 527 -6.25 24.44 10.30
CA TYR A 527 -5.56 24.41 9.02
C TYR A 527 -5.36 25.84 8.54
N ILE A 528 -4.11 26.22 8.28
CA ILE A 528 -3.75 27.62 7.94
C ILE A 528 -4.15 28.04 6.53
N ASP A 529 -4.53 27.11 5.67
CA ASP A 529 -5.03 27.43 4.33
C ASP A 529 -6.55 27.52 4.33
N THR A 530 -7.06 28.66 4.11
CA THR A 530 -8.36 29.33 4.13
C THR A 530 -9.66 28.52 3.86
N LEU A 531 -9.67 27.19 3.86
CA LEU A 531 -10.85 26.38 3.47
C LEU A 531 -10.98 25.06 4.24
N SER A 532 -11.02 25.05 5.55
CA SER A 532 -11.91 24.20 6.35
C SER A 532 -11.45 24.07 7.81
N LEU A 533 -12.33 24.45 8.72
CA LEU A 533 -12.26 24.08 10.14
C LEU A 533 -12.66 22.60 10.25
N ILE A 534 -11.73 21.76 10.68
CA ILE A 534 -12.06 20.41 11.11
C ILE A 534 -12.08 20.44 12.63
N HIS A 535 -13.26 20.31 13.20
CA HIS A 535 -13.41 20.15 14.65
C HIS A 535 -13.26 18.66 14.98
N ILE A 536 -12.20 18.30 15.68
CA ILE A 536 -12.12 17.03 16.39
C ILE A 536 -12.54 17.33 17.82
N SER A 537 -13.77 17.00 18.18
CA SER A 537 -14.22 16.97 19.56
C SER A 537 -14.17 15.54 20.05
N GLU A 538 -13.31 15.25 21.00
CA GLU A 538 -13.41 14.00 21.75
C GLU A 538 -14.51 14.13 22.81
N PRO A 539 -15.37 13.12 22.94
CA PRO A 539 -16.30 13.08 24.07
C PRO A 539 -15.53 12.73 25.33
N THR A 540 -15.77 13.50 26.36
CA THR A 540 -15.30 13.28 27.74
C THR A 540 -15.79 11.98 28.32
#